data_fe7b09a1fcc5efcf2827d07d18aaeea3
#
_entry.id   fe7b09a1fcc5efcf2827d07d18aaeea3
#
_cell.length_a   1.000
_cell.length_b   1.000
_cell.length_c   1.000
_cell.angle_alpha   90.00
_cell.angle_beta   90.00
_cell.angle_gamma   90.00
#
_symmetry.space_group_name_H-M   'P 1'
#
loop_
_entity.id
_entity.type
_entity.pdbx_description
1 polymer ?
#
loop_
_entity_poly.entity_id
_entity_poly.type
_entity_poly.pdbx_seq_one_letter_code
_entity_poly.pdbx_strand_id
1 'polypeptide(L)'
;CLGRKTVTEWMKTAGASMWRLFGDIKDSWESIVTVAKNAIEMGPIAGHGAWNDPDMMVVGLKGEGYVGQIGGGCTVNEYSAHFSLWCMLSAPLLLGHDVRKDMPEIDEIVLNRELIAINQDDLGVQAYALPPMSNGDIVLAKPLYGGDIAFCLLNETDAAKQMILSWDYCGWEMTDTIHLRDVTAHRDLGNFLHGAHFDVPAHSAIVLRAHRV
;
A
#
# COMPACT_ATOMS: atom_id res chain seq x y z
N CYS A 1 12.16 -9.91 14.26
CA CYS A 1 11.14 -10.83 14.81
C CYS A 1 10.68 -11.77 13.71
N LEU A 2 10.87 -13.07 13.91
CA LEU A 2 10.59 -14.08 12.87
C LEU A 2 9.09 -14.45 12.88
N GLY A 3 8.25 -13.69 12.16
CA GLY A 3 6.99 -14.15 11.60
C GLY A 3 5.97 -14.89 12.48
N ARG A 4 5.91 -14.59 13.79
CA ARG A 4 4.89 -15.18 14.65
C ARG A 4 3.84 -14.15 15.02
N LYS A 5 2.58 -14.40 14.65
CA LYS A 5 1.44 -13.52 15.03
C LYS A 5 1.45 -13.14 16.52
N THR A 6 1.87 -14.05 17.39
CA THR A 6 1.99 -13.83 18.85
C THR A 6 3.07 -12.81 19.23
N VAL A 7 4.08 -12.57 18.40
CA VAL A 7 5.16 -11.61 18.72
C VAL A 7 4.67 -10.18 18.69
N THR A 8 3.82 -9.85 17.72
CA THR A 8 3.28 -8.49 17.55
C THR A 8 2.45 -8.07 18.75
N GLU A 9 1.65 -8.98 19.32
CA GLU A 9 0.81 -8.68 20.49
C GLU A 9 1.65 -8.38 21.74
N TRP A 10 2.67 -9.19 22.05
CA TRP A 10 3.48 -8.93 23.23
C TRP A 10 4.47 -7.76 23.05
N MET A 11 4.95 -7.49 21.82
CA MET A 11 5.80 -6.32 21.54
C MET A 11 5.08 -5.02 21.86
N LYS A 12 3.81 -4.90 21.45
CA LYS A 12 2.97 -3.76 21.82
C LYS A 12 2.81 -3.65 23.33
N THR A 13 2.52 -4.75 24.00
CA THR A 13 2.37 -4.81 25.47
C THR A 13 3.68 -4.46 26.19
N ALA A 14 4.83 -4.81 25.60
CA ALA A 14 6.16 -4.46 26.11
C ALA A 14 6.56 -3.01 25.85
N GLY A 15 5.72 -2.21 25.17
CA GLY A 15 5.96 -0.80 24.89
C GLY A 15 6.84 -0.56 23.65
N ALA A 16 7.01 -1.54 22.78
CA ALA A 16 7.68 -1.32 21.50
C ALA A 16 6.80 -0.46 20.58
N SER A 17 7.39 0.53 19.93
CA SER A 17 6.69 1.43 19.02
C SER A 17 6.70 0.95 17.55
N MET A 18 7.54 -0.02 17.23
CA MET A 18 7.67 -0.60 15.89
C MET A 18 8.28 -1.99 15.98
N TRP A 19 7.90 -2.91 15.08
CA TRP A 19 8.47 -4.26 15.02
C TRP A 19 8.40 -4.86 13.64
N ARG A 20 9.47 -5.55 13.25
CA ARG A 20 9.54 -6.31 12.01
C ARG A 20 8.57 -7.50 12.05
N LEU A 21 7.82 -7.68 10.96
CA LEU A 21 6.83 -8.74 10.84
C LEU A 21 7.43 -10.06 10.31
N PHE A 22 8.28 -9.97 9.29
CA PHE A 22 8.73 -11.13 8.51
C PHE A 22 10.24 -11.12 8.27
N GLY A 23 10.72 -12.12 7.50
CA GLY A 23 12.08 -12.18 7.00
C GLY A 23 12.38 -11.02 6.03
N ASP A 24 13.64 -10.91 5.61
CA ASP A 24 14.10 -9.79 4.81
C ASP A 24 13.42 -9.73 3.44
N ILE A 25 12.99 -8.53 3.06
CA ILE A 25 12.47 -8.26 1.73
C ILE A 25 13.57 -8.41 0.68
N LYS A 26 13.20 -8.82 -0.52
CA LYS A 26 14.07 -8.87 -1.69
C LYS A 26 13.57 -7.88 -2.73
N ASP A 27 14.48 -7.39 -3.58
CA ASP A 27 14.14 -6.51 -4.69
C ASP A 27 13.54 -7.31 -5.86
N SER A 28 12.34 -7.87 -5.62
CA SER A 28 11.55 -8.61 -6.59
C SER A 28 10.07 -8.44 -6.32
N TRP A 29 9.26 -8.46 -7.39
CA TRP A 29 7.80 -8.33 -7.28
C TRP A 29 7.17 -9.36 -6.35
N GLU A 30 7.55 -10.63 -6.51
CA GLU A 30 7.06 -11.72 -5.66
C GLU A 30 7.30 -11.46 -4.17
N SER A 31 8.50 -10.96 -3.81
CA SER A 31 8.83 -10.64 -2.42
C SER A 31 7.99 -9.49 -1.89
N ILE A 32 7.84 -8.40 -2.67
CA ILE A 32 7.04 -7.24 -2.31
C ILE A 32 5.60 -7.65 -2.02
N VAL A 33 4.97 -8.38 -2.96
CA VAL A 33 3.57 -8.83 -2.83
C VAL A 33 3.40 -9.77 -1.64
N THR A 34 4.31 -10.73 -1.48
CA THR A 34 4.27 -11.68 -0.34
C THR A 34 4.33 -10.96 1.00
N VAL A 35 5.27 -10.03 1.15
CA VAL A 35 5.42 -9.25 2.39
C VAL A 35 4.20 -8.37 2.64
N ALA A 36 3.69 -7.69 1.61
CA ALA A 36 2.50 -6.85 1.73
C ALA A 36 1.25 -7.65 2.14
N LYS A 37 0.98 -8.79 1.49
CA LYS A 37 -0.16 -9.66 1.82
C LYS A 37 -0.12 -10.14 3.27
N ASN A 38 1.04 -10.56 3.71
CA ASN A 38 1.23 -10.96 5.10
C ASN A 38 1.04 -9.79 6.08
N ALA A 39 1.50 -8.57 5.71
CA ALA A 39 1.33 -7.38 6.56
C ALA A 39 -0.14 -6.94 6.66
N ILE A 40 -0.93 -7.08 5.59
CA ILE A 40 -2.37 -6.77 5.58
C ILE A 40 -3.10 -7.59 6.66
N GLU A 41 -2.79 -8.88 6.79
CA GLU A 41 -3.40 -9.75 7.80
C GLU A 41 -3.10 -9.33 9.25
N MET A 42 -2.02 -8.57 9.47
CA MET A 42 -1.58 -8.11 10.79
C MET A 42 -2.15 -6.72 11.16
N GLY A 43 -2.98 -6.13 10.28
CA GLY A 43 -3.53 -4.77 10.44
C GLY A 43 -4.17 -4.46 11.80
N PRO A 44 -4.98 -5.35 12.40
CA PRO A 44 -5.66 -5.07 13.68
C PRO A 44 -4.74 -4.78 14.87
N ILE A 45 -3.46 -5.09 14.77
CA ILE A 45 -2.48 -4.90 15.85
C ILE A 45 -1.81 -3.53 15.76
N ALA A 46 -1.68 -2.97 14.55
CA ALA A 46 -1.05 -1.67 14.31
C ALA A 46 -1.93 -0.50 14.79
N GLY A 47 -1.28 0.63 15.07
CA GLY A 47 -1.93 1.87 15.45
C GLY A 47 -0.93 2.89 16.00
N HIS A 48 -1.42 3.99 16.55
CA HIS A 48 -0.57 5.03 17.12
C HIS A 48 0.43 4.48 18.14
N GLY A 49 1.72 4.79 17.92
CA GLY A 49 2.83 4.36 18.75
C GLY A 49 3.14 2.85 18.69
N ALA A 50 2.54 2.13 17.71
CA ALA A 50 2.68 0.67 17.61
C ALA A 50 2.54 0.25 16.14
N TRP A 51 3.63 0.33 15.37
CA TRP A 51 3.60 0.18 13.91
C TRP A 51 4.12 -1.16 13.45
N ASN A 52 3.38 -1.80 12.55
CA ASN A 52 3.84 -2.95 11.80
C ASN A 52 4.93 -2.52 10.81
N ASP A 53 6.07 -3.21 10.85
CA ASP A 53 7.19 -2.97 9.94
C ASP A 53 7.32 -4.16 8.98
N PRO A 54 6.86 -4.03 7.72
CA PRO A 54 7.01 -5.07 6.71
C PRO A 54 8.43 -5.18 6.15
N ASP A 55 9.30 -4.28 6.47
CA ASP A 55 10.70 -4.07 6.11
C ASP A 55 10.94 -2.72 5.41
N MET A 56 12.20 -2.39 5.20
CA MET A 56 12.62 -1.24 4.38
C MET A 56 12.05 -1.33 2.97
N MET A 57 11.97 -0.20 2.30
CA MET A 57 11.60 -0.17 0.89
C MET A 57 12.79 -0.52 0.00
N VAL A 58 12.58 -1.43 -0.96
CA VAL A 58 13.56 -1.75 -2.01
C VAL A 58 13.42 -0.84 -3.24
N VAL A 59 12.55 0.17 -3.16
CA VAL A 59 12.33 1.16 -4.22
C VAL A 59 13.66 1.79 -4.62
N GLY A 60 14.00 1.72 -5.90
CA GLY A 60 15.20 2.33 -6.47
C GLY A 60 16.49 1.52 -6.29
N LEU A 61 16.46 0.31 -5.72
CA LEU A 61 17.67 -0.54 -5.64
C LEU A 61 18.14 -1.02 -7.01
N LYS A 62 17.22 -1.30 -7.95
CA LYS A 62 17.53 -1.71 -9.34
C LYS A 62 18.51 -2.90 -9.41
N GLY A 63 18.34 -3.88 -8.53
CA GLY A 63 19.22 -5.05 -8.44
C GLY A 63 20.56 -4.81 -7.74
N GLU A 64 20.77 -3.63 -7.17
CA GLU A 64 22.01 -3.31 -6.45
C GLU A 64 21.95 -3.67 -4.97
N GLY A 65 23.12 -3.82 -4.35
CA GLY A 65 23.22 -4.23 -2.95
C GLY A 65 22.83 -5.69 -2.71
N TYR A 66 22.94 -6.14 -1.45
CA TYR A 66 22.74 -7.56 -1.10
C TYR A 66 21.32 -8.06 -1.44
N VAL A 67 20.31 -7.34 -0.97
CA VAL A 67 18.90 -7.74 -1.22
C VAL A 67 18.49 -7.50 -2.68
N GLY A 68 19.09 -6.52 -3.36
CA GLY A 68 18.90 -6.27 -4.77
C GLY A 68 19.46 -7.39 -5.64
N GLN A 69 20.69 -7.84 -5.38
CA GLN A 69 21.32 -8.95 -6.11
C GLN A 69 20.56 -10.27 -5.96
N ILE A 70 19.96 -10.53 -4.79
CA ILE A 70 19.14 -11.72 -4.57
C ILE A 70 17.80 -11.61 -5.31
N GLY A 71 17.19 -10.41 -5.33
CA GLY A 71 15.89 -10.15 -5.96
C GLY A 71 15.94 -9.97 -7.48
N GLY A 72 17.05 -9.41 -7.98
CA GLY A 72 17.25 -9.12 -9.40
C GLY A 72 16.81 -7.72 -9.85
N GLY A 73 16.05 -6.99 -9.05
CA GLY A 73 15.53 -5.65 -9.34
C GLY A 73 14.09 -5.65 -9.84
N CYS A 74 13.38 -4.58 -9.53
CA CYS A 74 12.00 -4.34 -9.95
C CYS A 74 11.90 -3.27 -11.04
N THR A 75 10.81 -3.27 -11.76
CA THR A 75 10.43 -2.20 -12.69
C THR A 75 9.96 -0.96 -11.92
N VAL A 76 9.87 0.18 -12.61
CA VAL A 76 9.34 1.43 -12.04
C VAL A 76 7.88 1.26 -11.56
N ASN A 77 7.05 0.51 -12.29
CA ASN A 77 5.68 0.24 -11.90
C ASN A 77 5.61 -0.60 -10.60
N GLU A 78 6.45 -1.61 -10.48
CA GLU A 78 6.53 -2.44 -9.27
C GLU A 78 7.05 -1.63 -8.07
N TYR A 79 8.00 -0.71 -8.28
CA TYR A 79 8.43 0.21 -7.23
C TYR A 79 7.33 1.19 -6.81
N SER A 80 6.54 1.71 -7.77
CA SER A 80 5.39 2.56 -7.48
C SER A 80 4.32 1.81 -6.68
N ALA A 81 4.02 0.56 -7.06
CA ALA A 81 3.11 -0.29 -6.32
C ALA A 81 3.64 -0.61 -4.92
N HIS A 82 4.93 -0.88 -4.78
CA HIS A 82 5.58 -1.09 -3.48
C HIS A 82 5.38 0.12 -2.55
N PHE A 83 5.73 1.32 -3.01
CA PHE A 83 5.57 2.55 -2.23
C PHE A 83 4.12 2.78 -1.84
N SER A 84 3.19 2.58 -2.79
CA SER A 84 1.75 2.68 -2.57
C SER A 84 1.27 1.74 -1.47
N LEU A 85 1.69 0.46 -1.51
CA LEU A 85 1.34 -0.54 -0.49
C LEU A 85 1.87 -0.15 0.88
N TRP A 86 3.14 0.30 1.01
CA TRP A 86 3.70 0.75 2.29
C TRP A 86 2.94 1.96 2.85
N CYS A 87 2.53 2.88 1.97
CA CYS A 87 1.69 4.01 2.39
C CYS A 87 0.31 3.57 2.89
N MET A 88 -0.34 2.64 2.21
CA MET A 88 -1.62 2.07 2.65
C MET A 88 -1.49 1.31 3.98
N LEU A 89 -0.37 0.64 4.20
CA LEU A 89 -0.10 -0.13 5.42
C LEU A 89 0.31 0.73 6.62
N SER A 90 0.43 2.05 6.49
CA SER A 90 1.04 2.93 7.51
C SER A 90 2.41 2.41 7.97
N ALA A 91 3.15 1.79 7.05
CA ALA A 91 4.45 1.22 7.32
C ALA A 91 5.51 2.32 7.50
N PRO A 92 6.59 2.07 8.26
CA PRO A 92 7.75 2.95 8.27
C PRO A 92 8.34 3.09 6.86
N LEU A 93 8.49 4.33 6.38
CA LEU A 93 9.01 4.61 5.03
C LEU A 93 10.55 4.73 5.07
N LEU A 94 11.23 3.59 5.19
CA LEU A 94 12.70 3.52 5.27
C LEU A 94 13.27 3.18 3.89
N LEU A 95 13.94 4.15 3.26
CA LEU A 95 14.56 3.98 1.94
C LEU A 95 15.79 3.08 2.00
N GLY A 96 15.84 2.06 1.15
CA GLY A 96 16.97 1.13 1.05
C GLY A 96 18.04 1.52 0.02
N HIS A 97 17.72 2.46 -0.89
CA HIS A 97 18.65 2.90 -1.94
C HIS A 97 19.57 4.06 -1.48
N ASP A 98 20.62 4.32 -2.23
CA ASP A 98 21.50 5.47 -2.02
C ASP A 98 20.83 6.75 -2.52
N VAL A 99 20.30 7.57 -1.61
CA VAL A 99 19.58 8.82 -1.88
C VAL A 99 20.45 9.93 -2.50
N ARG A 100 21.77 9.69 -2.66
CA ARG A 100 22.66 10.63 -3.36
C ARG A 100 22.67 10.42 -4.88
N LYS A 101 22.11 9.30 -5.33
CA LYS A 101 21.96 9.00 -6.76
C LYS A 101 20.82 9.82 -7.35
N ASP A 102 21.07 10.43 -8.51
CA ASP A 102 20.04 11.11 -9.28
C ASP A 102 19.16 10.07 -10.00
N MET A 103 17.93 9.93 -9.55
CA MET A 103 16.96 8.95 -10.06
C MET A 103 15.57 9.60 -10.14
N PRO A 104 15.31 10.49 -11.13
CA PRO A 104 14.07 11.28 -11.19
C PRO A 104 12.80 10.44 -11.12
N GLU A 105 12.76 9.29 -11.80
CA GLU A 105 11.61 8.38 -11.79
C GLU A 105 11.36 7.73 -10.41
N ILE A 106 12.39 7.58 -9.59
CA ILE A 106 12.27 7.08 -8.21
C ILE A 106 11.89 8.21 -7.27
N ASP A 107 12.44 9.40 -7.49
CA ASP A 107 12.09 10.60 -6.71
C ASP A 107 10.62 10.95 -6.87
N GLU A 108 10.05 10.86 -8.08
CA GLU A 108 8.61 11.04 -8.31
C GLU A 108 7.75 10.07 -7.46
N ILE A 109 8.21 8.83 -7.28
CA ILE A 109 7.52 7.83 -6.44
C ILE A 109 7.64 8.19 -4.97
N VAL A 110 8.88 8.30 -4.45
CA VAL A 110 9.11 8.41 -3.00
C VAL A 110 8.80 9.79 -2.42
N LEU A 111 8.69 10.81 -3.26
CA LEU A 111 8.30 12.17 -2.89
C LEU A 111 6.83 12.48 -3.18
N ASN A 112 6.02 11.47 -3.54
CA ASN A 112 4.58 11.66 -3.73
C ASN A 112 3.92 12.05 -2.42
N ARG A 113 3.63 13.34 -2.27
CA ARG A 113 3.08 13.93 -1.04
C ARG A 113 1.68 13.42 -0.71
N GLU A 114 0.89 13.05 -1.70
CA GLU A 114 -0.47 12.54 -1.47
C GLU A 114 -0.43 11.13 -0.89
N LEU A 115 0.46 10.25 -1.38
CA LEU A 115 0.70 8.93 -0.80
C LEU A 115 1.31 9.05 0.60
N ILE A 116 2.27 9.96 0.80
CA ILE A 116 2.85 10.22 2.13
C ILE A 116 1.78 10.70 3.10
N ALA A 117 0.86 11.58 2.67
CA ALA A 117 -0.26 12.03 3.51
C ALA A 117 -1.19 10.87 3.92
N ILE A 118 -1.42 9.90 3.03
CA ILE A 118 -2.17 8.68 3.37
C ILE A 118 -1.40 7.83 4.39
N ASN A 119 -0.08 7.70 4.25
CA ASN A 119 0.75 6.99 5.22
C ASN A 119 0.70 7.64 6.61
N GLN A 120 0.79 8.97 6.65
CA GLN A 120 0.89 9.78 7.87
C GLN A 120 -0.47 10.27 8.40
N ASP A 121 -1.57 9.68 7.93
CA ASP A 121 -2.91 10.10 8.34
C ASP A 121 -3.13 9.97 9.84
N ASP A 122 -3.74 11.03 10.42
CA ASP A 122 -3.93 11.18 11.88
C ASP A 122 -4.79 10.08 12.51
N LEU A 123 -5.59 9.34 11.74
CA LEU A 123 -6.33 8.19 12.28
C LEU A 123 -5.40 7.04 12.66
N GLY A 124 -4.22 6.93 12.05
CA GLY A 124 -3.17 5.98 12.40
C GLY A 124 -3.56 4.52 12.17
N VAL A 125 -4.49 4.23 11.27
CA VAL A 125 -4.93 2.86 10.98
C VAL A 125 -4.27 2.33 9.71
N GLN A 126 -4.01 1.04 9.70
CA GLN A 126 -3.54 0.32 8.51
C GLN A 126 -4.72 -0.05 7.62
N ALA A 127 -4.48 -0.10 6.30
CA ALA A 127 -5.47 -0.61 5.35
C ALA A 127 -5.80 -2.09 5.61
N TYR A 128 -7.02 -2.47 5.27
CA TYR A 128 -7.51 -3.84 5.30
C TYR A 128 -8.01 -4.27 3.92
N ALA A 129 -7.99 -5.57 3.65
CA ALA A 129 -8.52 -6.10 2.40
C ALA A 129 -10.05 -6.11 2.41
N LEU A 130 -10.66 -5.62 1.33
CA LEU A 130 -12.09 -5.80 1.08
C LEU A 130 -12.37 -7.25 0.68
N PRO A 131 -13.61 -7.74 0.87
CA PRO A 131 -14.00 -9.04 0.34
C PRO A 131 -13.67 -9.13 -1.16
N PRO A 132 -13.09 -10.24 -1.64
CA PRO A 132 -12.75 -10.35 -3.04
C PRO A 132 -14.00 -10.25 -3.90
N MET A 133 -14.03 -9.26 -4.80
CA MET A 133 -14.96 -9.23 -5.90
C MET A 133 -14.62 -10.39 -6.84
N SER A 134 -15.49 -10.76 -7.76
CA SER A 134 -15.27 -11.88 -8.68
C SER A 134 -13.86 -11.80 -9.30
N ASN A 135 -13.07 -12.85 -9.26
CA ASN A 135 -11.74 -13.03 -9.87
C ASN A 135 -10.50 -12.86 -8.95
N GLY A 136 -10.67 -12.81 -7.61
CA GLY A 136 -9.52 -12.74 -6.70
C GLY A 136 -8.79 -11.39 -6.71
N ASP A 137 -9.47 -10.32 -7.09
CA ASP A 137 -8.92 -8.97 -7.06
C ASP A 137 -8.60 -8.53 -5.63
N ILE A 138 -7.44 -7.90 -5.45
CA ILE A 138 -7.04 -7.35 -4.17
C ILE A 138 -7.37 -5.86 -4.17
N VAL A 139 -8.39 -5.49 -3.41
CA VAL A 139 -8.75 -4.10 -3.13
C VAL A 139 -8.57 -3.85 -1.64
N LEU A 140 -7.77 -2.86 -1.31
CA LEU A 140 -7.57 -2.43 0.08
C LEU A 140 -8.37 -1.17 0.34
N ALA A 141 -8.89 -1.04 1.55
CA ALA A 141 -9.51 0.19 2.05
C ALA A 141 -8.78 0.65 3.32
N LYS A 142 -8.50 1.94 3.41
CA LYS A 142 -7.92 2.60 4.57
C LYS A 142 -8.78 3.79 4.94
N PRO A 143 -9.51 3.73 6.07
CA PRO A 143 -10.17 4.90 6.61
C PRO A 143 -9.15 6.00 6.89
N LEU A 144 -9.51 7.24 6.59
CA LEU A 144 -8.71 8.43 6.84
C LEU A 144 -9.42 9.36 7.82
N TYR A 145 -8.62 10.18 8.52
CA TYR A 145 -9.16 11.21 9.39
C TYR A 145 -10.07 12.15 8.59
N GLY A 146 -11.20 12.53 9.17
CA GLY A 146 -12.19 13.39 8.48
C GLY A 146 -13.25 12.63 7.69
N GLY A 147 -13.18 11.31 7.60
CA GLY A 147 -14.22 10.46 6.98
C GLY A 147 -13.96 10.08 5.52
N ASP A 148 -12.86 10.51 4.93
CA ASP A 148 -12.41 10.02 3.63
C ASP A 148 -11.94 8.57 3.72
N ILE A 149 -11.83 7.89 2.59
CA ILE A 149 -11.26 6.55 2.49
C ILE A 149 -10.23 6.53 1.37
N ALA A 150 -9.06 5.97 1.64
CA ALA A 150 -8.13 5.61 0.57
C ALA A 150 -8.38 4.16 0.13
N PHE A 151 -8.47 3.94 -1.19
CA PHE A 151 -8.56 2.62 -1.79
C PHE A 151 -7.29 2.31 -2.57
N CYS A 152 -6.84 1.06 -2.53
CA CYS A 152 -5.74 0.59 -3.36
C CYS A 152 -6.20 -0.62 -4.16
N LEU A 153 -6.18 -0.51 -5.47
CA LEU A 153 -6.46 -1.60 -6.40
C LEU A 153 -5.12 -2.20 -6.81
N LEU A 154 -4.83 -3.40 -6.33
CA LEU A 154 -3.56 -4.09 -6.60
C LEU A 154 -3.76 -5.17 -7.64
N ASN A 155 -3.09 -5.04 -8.78
CA ASN A 155 -2.96 -6.09 -9.78
C ASN A 155 -1.61 -6.79 -9.62
N GLU A 156 -1.63 -7.97 -9.02
CA GLU A 156 -0.43 -8.79 -8.83
C GLU A 156 -0.09 -9.71 -10.02
N THR A 157 -0.93 -9.74 -11.06
CA THR A 157 -0.81 -10.66 -12.20
C THR A 157 0.04 -10.09 -13.33
N ASP A 158 0.52 -10.97 -14.21
CA ASP A 158 1.36 -10.63 -15.37
C ASP A 158 0.60 -9.95 -16.54
N ALA A 159 -0.70 -9.74 -16.40
CA ALA A 159 -1.53 -9.11 -17.42
C ALA A 159 -2.32 -7.93 -16.84
N ALA A 160 -2.54 -6.90 -17.65
CA ALA A 160 -3.47 -5.84 -17.30
C ALA A 160 -4.89 -6.40 -17.13
N LYS A 161 -5.62 -5.90 -16.14
CA LYS A 161 -7.01 -6.31 -15.90
C LYS A 161 -7.87 -5.13 -15.49
N GLN A 162 -9.17 -5.22 -15.79
CA GLN A 162 -10.15 -4.30 -15.25
C GLN A 162 -10.53 -4.73 -13.83
N MET A 163 -10.42 -3.81 -12.88
CA MET A 163 -10.80 -4.00 -11.50
C MET A 163 -12.00 -3.12 -11.14
N ILE A 164 -12.85 -3.63 -10.26
CA ILE A 164 -14.05 -2.94 -9.81
C ILE A 164 -13.81 -2.41 -8.39
N LEU A 165 -14.10 -1.12 -8.18
CA LEU A 165 -14.19 -0.52 -6.87
C LEU A 165 -15.64 -0.39 -6.47
N SER A 166 -16.01 -0.99 -5.33
CA SER A 166 -17.28 -0.79 -4.66
C SER A 166 -17.02 -0.30 -3.25
N TRP A 167 -17.78 0.70 -2.79
CA TRP A 167 -17.62 1.31 -1.47
C TRP A 167 -18.66 0.89 -0.42
N ASP A 168 -19.62 0.04 -0.79
CA ASP A 168 -20.64 -0.49 0.12
C ASP A 168 -20.06 -1.35 1.26
N TYR A 169 -18.88 -1.96 1.05
CA TYR A 169 -18.15 -2.68 2.10
C TYR A 169 -17.45 -1.76 3.12
N CYS A 170 -17.49 -0.44 2.91
CA CYS A 170 -16.82 0.54 3.77
C CYS A 170 -17.78 1.36 4.62
N GLY A 171 -19.06 0.97 4.70
CA GLY A 171 -20.09 1.68 5.44
C GLY A 171 -20.69 2.89 4.69
N TRP A 172 -20.42 3.00 3.40
CA TRP A 172 -21.10 3.91 2.49
C TRP A 172 -22.18 3.17 1.69
N GLU A 173 -23.21 3.89 1.25
CA GLU A 173 -24.26 3.31 0.44
C GLU A 173 -23.87 3.33 -1.05
N MET A 174 -24.34 2.35 -1.82
CA MET A 174 -24.12 2.33 -3.28
C MET A 174 -24.74 3.55 -3.99
N THR A 175 -25.71 4.19 -3.35
CA THR A 175 -26.36 5.41 -3.82
C THR A 175 -25.65 6.69 -3.44
N ASP A 176 -24.60 6.60 -2.60
CA ASP A 176 -23.78 7.76 -2.28
C ASP A 176 -23.01 8.23 -3.53
N THR A 177 -22.90 9.53 -3.68
CA THR A 177 -22.02 10.13 -4.67
C THR A 177 -20.61 10.24 -4.08
N ILE A 178 -19.66 9.59 -4.72
CA ILE A 178 -18.27 9.55 -4.27
C ILE A 178 -17.37 10.28 -5.25
N HIS A 179 -16.68 11.29 -4.74
CA HIS A 179 -15.63 11.96 -5.48
C HIS A 179 -14.32 11.17 -5.37
N LEU A 180 -13.69 10.87 -6.50
CA LEU A 180 -12.46 10.10 -6.57
C LEU A 180 -11.30 10.94 -7.10
N ARG A 181 -10.16 10.84 -6.46
CA ARG A 181 -8.87 11.36 -6.90
C ARG A 181 -7.85 10.24 -6.98
N ASP A 182 -7.25 10.04 -8.15
CA ASP A 182 -6.09 9.16 -8.33
C ASP A 182 -4.85 9.87 -7.78
N VAL A 183 -4.40 9.44 -6.61
CA VAL A 183 -3.24 10.04 -5.93
C VAL A 183 -1.91 9.48 -6.44
N THR A 184 -1.94 8.36 -7.15
CA THR A 184 -0.75 7.79 -7.80
C THR A 184 -0.39 8.62 -9.03
N ALA A 185 -1.41 9.01 -9.82
CA ALA A 185 -1.27 9.82 -11.03
C ALA A 185 -1.54 11.33 -10.83
N HIS A 186 -1.77 11.77 -9.59
CA HIS A 186 -2.10 13.17 -9.25
C HIS A 186 -3.30 13.74 -10.03
N ARG A 187 -4.29 12.89 -10.33
CA ARG A 187 -5.40 13.24 -11.22
C ARG A 187 -6.75 13.20 -10.51
N ASP A 188 -7.52 14.26 -10.66
CA ASP A 188 -8.92 14.30 -10.27
C ASP A 188 -9.76 13.51 -11.29
N LEU A 189 -10.60 12.61 -10.76
CA LEU A 189 -11.44 11.74 -11.59
C LEU A 189 -12.92 12.17 -11.58
N GLY A 190 -13.31 13.09 -10.67
CA GLY A 190 -14.68 13.55 -10.51
C GLY A 190 -15.56 12.60 -9.68
N ASN A 191 -16.87 12.70 -9.90
CA ASN A 191 -17.90 12.05 -9.08
C ASN A 191 -18.42 10.75 -9.73
N PHE A 192 -18.59 9.73 -8.90
CA PHE A 192 -19.08 8.41 -9.30
C PHE A 192 -20.29 7.99 -8.47
N LEU A 193 -21.16 7.21 -9.08
CA LEU A 193 -22.32 6.54 -8.47
C LEU A 193 -22.21 5.04 -8.72
N HIS A 194 -22.63 4.21 -7.77
CA HIS A 194 -22.73 2.75 -7.92
C HIS A 194 -21.39 2.02 -8.18
N GLY A 195 -20.27 2.61 -7.80
CA GLY A 195 -18.94 2.02 -8.02
C GLY A 195 -18.19 2.63 -9.20
N ALA A 196 -16.98 2.15 -9.43
CA ALA A 196 -16.10 2.58 -10.51
C ALA A 196 -15.27 1.40 -11.06
N HIS A 197 -14.85 1.53 -12.32
CA HIS A 197 -14.01 0.53 -13.00
C HIS A 197 -12.67 1.17 -13.37
N PHE A 198 -11.59 0.43 -13.18
CA PHE A 198 -10.23 0.87 -13.47
C PHE A 198 -9.46 -0.19 -14.22
N ASP A 199 -8.82 0.19 -15.31
CA ASP A 199 -7.84 -0.65 -15.99
C ASP A 199 -6.51 -0.55 -15.25
N VAL A 200 -6.13 -1.62 -14.54
CA VAL A 200 -4.91 -1.69 -13.74
C VAL A 200 -3.86 -2.48 -14.50
N PRO A 201 -2.73 -1.87 -14.88
CA PRO A 201 -1.65 -2.58 -15.56
C PRO A 201 -1.13 -3.79 -14.77
N ALA A 202 -0.40 -4.69 -15.43
CA ALA A 202 0.31 -5.78 -14.77
C ALA A 202 1.26 -5.22 -13.70
N HIS A 203 1.42 -5.93 -12.58
CA HIS A 203 2.34 -5.58 -11.50
C HIS A 203 2.23 -4.10 -11.07
N SER A 204 1.00 -3.63 -10.87
CA SER A 204 0.71 -2.22 -10.56
C SER A 204 -0.29 -2.07 -9.43
N ALA A 205 -0.29 -0.89 -8.84
CA ALA A 205 -1.31 -0.46 -7.90
C ALA A 205 -1.82 0.95 -8.28
N ILE A 206 -3.13 1.16 -8.19
CA ILE A 206 -3.75 2.48 -8.27
C ILE A 206 -4.27 2.82 -6.88
N VAL A 207 -3.86 3.97 -6.34
CA VAL A 207 -4.37 4.47 -5.07
C VAL A 207 -5.31 5.64 -5.31
N LEU A 208 -6.51 5.51 -4.79
CA LEU A 208 -7.57 6.50 -4.92
C LEU A 208 -7.90 7.07 -3.54
N ARG A 209 -7.98 8.39 -3.42
CA ARG A 209 -8.63 9.03 -2.29
C ARG A 209 -10.09 9.28 -2.65
N ALA A 210 -10.99 8.80 -1.81
CA ALA A 210 -12.43 8.87 -1.97
C ALA A 210 -13.04 9.76 -0.91
N HIS A 211 -13.93 10.67 -1.33
CA HIS A 211 -14.67 11.57 -0.48
C HIS A 211 -16.16 11.47 -0.80
N ARG A 212 -17.01 11.34 0.23
CA ARG A 212 -18.46 11.35 0.06
C ARG A 212 -18.97 12.78 -0.05
N VAL A 213 -19.64 13.10 -1.16
CA VAL A 213 -20.18 14.44 -1.50
C VAL A 213 -21.56 14.65 -0.90
#